data_6519306c1c71ffddf742f3fd977ff5fb
#
_entry.id   6519306c1c71ffddf742f3fd977ff5fb
#
_cell.length_a   1.000
_cell.length_b   1.000
_cell.length_c   1.000
_cell.angle_alpha   90.00
_cell.angle_beta   90.00
_cell.angle_gamma   90.00
#
_symmetry.space_group_name_H-M   'P 1'
#
loop_
_entity.id
_entity.type
_entity.pdbx_description
1 polymer ?
#
loop_
_entity_poly.entity_id
_entity_poly.type
_entity_poly.pdbx_seq_one_letter_code
_entity_poly.pdbx_strand_id
1 'polypeptide(L)'
;LFFASIEINNSEIARIFQCKDGPAPALGRCWSVSMGKFFSELAPGHQEFIQNQQIFFVATAPKEGRINLSPKGYQSFLVLGPNQVAFVNLVGSGNETAGHLLEDKRITVMFCAFEGNPLIMKIYGRGRSIHPGQPDWNELDARFPPHPGKRQIVLIEVESVQTSCGEGVPLFDYVQDRNNLLQWAINKGEQGVANYQDKNNRLTIDGKPTGLPD
;
A
#
# COMPACT_ATOMS: atom_id res chain seq x y z
N LEU A 1 28.09 -5.81 -29.94
CA LEU A 1 26.94 -5.30 -29.18
C LEU A 1 26.41 -4.07 -29.93
N PHE A 2 25.43 -4.27 -30.81
CA PHE A 2 24.76 -3.20 -31.52
C PHE A 2 23.57 -2.73 -30.66
N PHE A 3 23.64 -1.50 -30.14
CA PHE A 3 22.46 -0.79 -29.67
C PHE A 3 21.78 -0.16 -30.87
N ALA A 4 20.68 -0.72 -31.32
CA ALA A 4 19.80 -0.07 -32.29
C ALA A 4 18.99 1.00 -31.51
N SER A 5 19.27 2.25 -31.76
CA SER A 5 18.42 3.37 -31.32
C SER A 5 17.09 3.27 -32.07
N ILE A 6 16.01 2.99 -31.39
CA ILE A 6 14.66 3.05 -31.97
C ILE A 6 14.27 4.52 -31.98
N GLU A 7 14.44 5.21 -33.10
CA GLU A 7 13.82 6.51 -33.33
C GLU A 7 12.34 6.33 -33.65
N ILE A 8 11.51 6.56 -32.66
CA ILE A 8 10.05 6.55 -32.87
C ILE A 8 9.65 7.90 -33.47
N ASN A 9 9.21 7.88 -34.69
CA ASN A 9 8.75 9.05 -35.44
C ASN A 9 7.38 9.50 -34.89
N ASN A 10 7.16 10.82 -34.72
CA ASN A 10 5.91 11.43 -34.25
C ASN A 10 4.67 10.99 -35.06
N SER A 11 4.83 10.61 -36.31
CA SER A 11 3.74 10.06 -37.13
C SER A 11 3.34 8.61 -36.77
N GLU A 12 4.23 7.84 -36.16
CA GLU A 12 3.94 6.48 -35.67
C GLU A 12 3.24 6.53 -34.30
N ILE A 13 3.59 7.49 -33.46
CA ILE A 13 2.88 7.74 -32.19
C ILE A 13 1.43 8.13 -32.48
N ALA A 14 1.16 8.93 -33.51
CA ALA A 14 -0.19 9.30 -33.91
C ALA A 14 -1.03 8.11 -34.43
N ARG A 15 -0.40 7.08 -35.00
CA ARG A 15 -1.09 5.85 -35.46
C ARG A 15 -1.45 4.89 -34.34
N ILE A 16 -0.72 4.86 -33.26
CA ILE A 16 -1.00 4.03 -32.09
C ILE A 16 -2.28 4.49 -31.36
N PHE A 17 -2.63 5.77 -31.50
CA PHE A 17 -3.82 6.38 -30.89
C PHE A 17 -5.02 6.50 -31.82
N GLN A 18 -4.97 5.98 -33.05
CA GLN A 18 -6.15 5.89 -33.92
C GLN A 18 -7.00 4.68 -33.53
N CYS A 19 -8.15 4.95 -32.93
CA CYS A 19 -9.22 3.96 -32.75
C CYS A 19 -9.55 3.31 -34.09
N LYS A 20 -9.51 1.97 -34.14
CA LYS A 20 -9.98 1.19 -35.27
C LYS A 20 -11.45 1.48 -35.50
N ASP A 21 -11.77 1.69 -36.76
CA ASP A 21 -13.03 2.09 -37.37
C ASP A 21 -14.29 1.44 -36.76
N GLY A 22 -15.07 2.27 -36.09
CA GLY A 22 -16.51 2.12 -35.89
C GLY A 22 -17.16 3.47 -36.25
N PRO A 23 -18.48 3.52 -36.63
CA PRO A 23 -19.11 4.76 -37.04
C PRO A 23 -18.98 5.82 -35.94
N ALA A 24 -18.54 7.03 -36.31
CA ALA A 24 -18.32 8.15 -35.45
C ALA A 24 -19.55 8.44 -34.56
N PRO A 25 -19.46 8.39 -33.23
CA PRO A 25 -20.51 8.90 -32.37
C PRO A 25 -20.51 10.41 -32.48
N ALA A 26 -21.72 10.98 -32.54
CA ALA A 26 -21.98 12.41 -32.64
C ALA A 26 -21.14 13.22 -31.65
N LEU A 27 -20.61 14.34 -32.15
CA LEU A 27 -19.84 15.40 -31.49
C LEU A 27 -20.21 15.57 -30.00
N GLY A 28 -19.23 15.44 -29.10
CA GLY A 28 -19.35 16.06 -27.80
C GLY A 28 -18.89 15.30 -26.57
N ARG A 29 -18.07 14.25 -26.65
CA ARG A 29 -17.35 13.76 -25.45
C ARG A 29 -15.84 13.86 -25.65
N CYS A 30 -15.33 15.03 -25.41
CA CYS A 30 -13.95 15.18 -25.01
C CYS A 30 -13.78 14.32 -23.75
N TRP A 31 -12.98 13.27 -23.81
CA TRP A 31 -12.53 12.57 -22.63
C TRP A 31 -11.69 13.58 -21.84
N SER A 32 -12.33 14.29 -20.93
CA SER A 32 -11.59 15.04 -19.93
C SER A 32 -10.84 13.98 -19.13
N VAL A 33 -9.54 13.85 -19.36
CA VAL A 33 -8.63 13.14 -18.45
C VAL A 33 -8.83 13.88 -17.12
N SER A 34 -9.63 13.31 -16.25
CA SER A 34 -9.92 13.87 -14.95
C SER A 34 -8.60 13.85 -14.19
N MET A 35 -7.92 14.99 -14.13
CA MET A 35 -6.86 15.20 -13.17
C MET A 35 -7.37 14.79 -11.80
N GLY A 36 -6.53 14.12 -10.99
CA GLY A 36 -6.90 13.45 -9.76
C GLY A 36 -7.90 14.22 -8.90
N LYS A 37 -8.91 13.52 -8.39
CA LYS A 37 -9.90 14.09 -7.47
C LYS A 37 -9.44 13.91 -6.04
N PHE A 38 -9.67 14.93 -5.21
CA PHE A 38 -9.39 14.89 -3.77
C PHE A 38 -10.69 14.86 -2.97
N PHE A 39 -10.66 14.11 -1.87
CA PHE A 39 -11.75 13.94 -0.93
C PHE A 39 -11.20 14.07 0.49
N SER A 40 -12.01 14.60 1.41
CA SER A 40 -11.64 14.72 2.83
C SER A 40 -11.77 13.41 3.61
N GLU A 41 -12.43 12.41 3.03
CA GLU A 41 -12.74 11.14 3.69
C GLU A 41 -12.94 10.00 2.68
N LEU A 42 -12.99 8.77 3.17
CA LEU A 42 -13.29 7.57 2.40
C LEU A 42 -14.80 7.45 2.18
N ALA A 43 -15.26 7.73 0.97
CA ALA A 43 -16.62 7.44 0.54
C ALA A 43 -16.88 5.91 0.43
N PRO A 44 -18.15 5.44 0.44
CA PRO A 44 -18.46 4.01 0.29
C PRO A 44 -17.83 3.34 -0.92
N GLY A 45 -17.79 4.01 -2.10
CA GLY A 45 -17.13 3.49 -3.30
C GLY A 45 -15.61 3.36 -3.16
N HIS A 46 -14.96 4.20 -2.33
CA HIS A 46 -13.53 4.05 -2.01
C HIS A 46 -13.30 2.81 -1.15
N GLN A 47 -14.19 2.54 -0.19
CA GLN A 47 -14.09 1.38 0.69
C GLN A 47 -14.28 0.07 -0.10
N GLU A 48 -15.25 0.02 -1.01
CA GLU A 48 -15.46 -1.10 -1.91
C GLU A 48 -14.22 -1.34 -2.81
N PHE A 49 -13.65 -0.27 -3.37
CA PHE A 49 -12.43 -0.37 -4.16
C PHE A 49 -11.28 -0.98 -3.36
N ILE A 50 -11.04 -0.52 -2.12
CA ILE A 50 -9.99 -1.05 -1.23
C ILE A 50 -10.17 -2.54 -0.97
N GLN A 51 -11.40 -2.98 -0.68
CA GLN A 51 -11.71 -4.38 -0.36
C GLN A 51 -11.42 -5.34 -1.52
N ASN A 52 -11.46 -4.84 -2.75
CA ASN A 52 -11.19 -5.63 -3.95
C ASN A 52 -9.70 -5.68 -4.31
N GLN A 53 -8.81 -4.96 -3.59
CA GLN A 53 -7.38 -4.99 -3.88
C GLN A 53 -6.65 -6.04 -3.05
N GLN A 54 -5.82 -6.86 -3.70
CA GLN A 54 -5.02 -7.91 -3.05
C GLN A 54 -3.69 -7.39 -2.51
N ILE A 55 -3.25 -6.21 -2.98
CA ILE A 55 -1.97 -5.59 -2.62
C ILE A 55 -2.17 -4.09 -2.42
N PHE A 56 -1.47 -3.53 -1.45
CA PHE A 56 -1.33 -2.08 -1.28
C PHE A 56 0.12 -1.73 -0.98
N PHE A 57 0.45 -0.47 -1.16
CA PHE A 57 1.79 0.06 -0.94
C PHE A 57 1.76 1.09 0.18
N VAL A 58 2.76 1.04 1.04
CA VAL A 58 2.91 1.98 2.16
C VAL A 58 4.20 2.75 1.98
N ALA A 59 4.10 4.07 1.95
CA ALA A 59 5.22 4.99 1.93
C ALA A 59 5.29 5.79 3.22
N THR A 60 6.49 5.87 3.80
CA THR A 60 6.82 6.71 4.96
C THR A 60 8.22 7.27 4.81
N ALA A 61 8.47 8.40 5.46
CA ALA A 61 9.80 9.01 5.49
C ALA A 61 10.10 9.51 6.90
N PRO A 62 11.34 9.40 7.38
CA PRO A 62 11.79 10.10 8.57
C PRO A 62 11.99 11.59 8.25
N LYS A 63 12.35 12.40 9.23
CA LYS A 63 12.75 13.81 8.99
C LYS A 63 13.97 13.89 8.09
N GLU A 64 14.93 13.02 8.36
CA GLU A 64 16.15 12.84 7.57
C GLU A 64 16.44 11.35 7.42
N GLY A 65 16.84 10.91 6.24
CA GLY A 65 17.14 9.52 5.92
C GLY A 65 16.40 9.02 4.69
N ARG A 66 16.36 7.71 4.55
CA ARG A 66 15.78 7.05 3.36
C ARG A 66 14.27 6.99 3.43
N ILE A 67 13.62 7.22 2.29
CA ILE A 67 12.19 6.98 2.13
C ILE A 67 11.95 5.46 2.09
N ASN A 68 10.96 4.98 2.83
CA ASN A 68 10.49 3.61 2.74
C ASN A 68 9.29 3.53 1.80
N LEU A 69 9.30 2.54 0.92
CA LEU A 69 8.14 2.12 0.14
C LEU A 69 8.06 0.60 0.18
N SER A 70 6.98 0.07 0.73
CA SER A 70 6.82 -1.38 0.90
C SER A 70 5.45 -1.88 0.45
N PRO A 71 5.40 -3.00 -0.32
CA PRO A 71 4.16 -3.69 -0.64
C PRO A 71 3.64 -4.47 0.56
N LYS A 72 2.32 -4.58 0.67
CA LYS A 72 1.60 -5.31 1.70
C LYS A 72 0.47 -6.10 1.06
N GLY A 73 0.20 -7.29 1.59
CA GLY A 73 -0.88 -8.19 1.18
C GLY A 73 -1.47 -8.93 2.37
N TYR A 74 -1.89 -10.19 2.19
CA TYR A 74 -2.43 -11.06 3.25
C TYR A 74 -3.70 -10.53 3.92
N GLN A 75 -4.55 -9.79 3.20
CA GLN A 75 -5.74 -9.17 3.78
C GLN A 75 -5.43 -8.36 5.05
N SER A 76 -4.28 -7.71 5.04
CA SER A 76 -3.73 -7.01 6.20
C SER A 76 -4.22 -5.57 6.35
N PHE A 77 -5.21 -5.11 5.56
CA PHE A 77 -5.75 -3.75 5.59
C PHE A 77 -7.23 -3.73 6.00
N LEU A 78 -7.60 -2.74 6.83
CA LEU A 78 -8.97 -2.52 7.28
C LEU A 78 -9.37 -1.05 7.13
N VAL A 79 -10.58 -0.81 6.66
CA VAL A 79 -11.27 0.47 6.79
C VAL A 79 -12.08 0.43 8.08
N LEU A 80 -11.75 1.29 9.03
CA LEU A 80 -12.40 1.39 10.33
C LEU A 80 -13.56 2.39 10.32
N GLY A 81 -13.49 3.35 9.43
CA GLY A 81 -14.48 4.40 9.23
C GLY A 81 -14.09 5.35 8.10
N PRO A 82 -14.87 6.40 7.85
CA PRO A 82 -14.57 7.36 6.79
C PRO A 82 -13.20 8.03 6.91
N ASN A 83 -12.75 8.28 8.13
CA ASN A 83 -11.51 9.01 8.43
C ASN A 83 -10.47 8.16 9.15
N GLN A 84 -10.65 6.84 9.22
CA GLN A 84 -9.72 5.98 9.94
C GLN A 84 -9.52 4.64 9.23
N VAL A 85 -8.26 4.24 9.07
CA VAL A 85 -7.88 2.95 8.51
C VAL A 85 -6.76 2.33 9.35
N ALA A 86 -6.58 1.01 9.23
CA ALA A 86 -5.49 0.32 9.89
C ALA A 86 -4.91 -0.77 8.99
N PHE A 87 -3.64 -1.11 9.20
CA PHE A 87 -3.08 -2.33 8.65
C PHE A 87 -2.19 -3.04 9.66
N VAL A 88 -2.18 -4.37 9.60
CA VAL A 88 -1.23 -5.16 10.37
C VAL A 88 0.10 -5.24 9.63
N ASN A 89 1.18 -4.91 10.32
CA ASN A 89 2.53 -5.03 9.79
C ASN A 89 3.14 -6.36 10.24
N LEU A 90 3.28 -7.27 9.30
CA LEU A 90 3.85 -8.58 9.54
C LEU A 90 5.37 -8.49 9.67
N VAL A 91 5.97 -9.50 10.33
CA VAL A 91 7.41 -9.65 10.45
C VAL A 91 8.06 -9.64 9.06
N GLY A 92 9.20 -8.97 8.96
CA GLY A 92 9.98 -8.83 7.73
C GLY A 92 11.43 -8.46 8.03
N SER A 93 12.23 -8.22 7.00
CA SER A 93 13.67 -7.91 7.12
C SER A 93 13.97 -6.57 7.79
N GLY A 94 13.04 -5.61 7.73
CA GLY A 94 13.15 -4.30 8.35
C GLY A 94 11.85 -3.87 9.04
N ASN A 95 11.87 -2.73 9.71
CA ASN A 95 10.73 -2.13 10.40
C ASN A 95 10.67 -0.60 10.21
N GLU A 96 10.97 -0.17 8.99
CA GLU A 96 11.13 1.24 8.61
C GLU A 96 9.91 2.08 8.95
N THR A 97 8.71 1.61 8.57
CA THR A 97 7.45 2.33 8.85
C THR A 97 7.32 2.69 10.33
N ALA A 98 7.61 1.75 11.24
CA ALA A 98 7.49 2.01 12.67
C ALA A 98 8.48 3.10 13.13
N GLY A 99 9.75 2.99 12.74
CA GLY A 99 10.76 3.99 13.07
C GLY A 99 10.44 5.38 12.50
N HIS A 100 9.98 5.46 11.26
CA HIS A 100 9.59 6.73 10.63
C HIS A 100 8.44 7.39 11.36
N LEU A 101 7.41 6.62 11.77
CA LEU A 101 6.24 7.13 12.46
C LEU A 101 6.54 7.65 13.88
N LEU A 102 7.67 7.28 14.49
CA LEU A 102 8.12 7.89 15.73
C LEU A 102 8.60 9.34 15.54
N GLU A 103 9.23 9.62 14.39
CA GLU A 103 9.76 10.95 14.07
C GLU A 103 8.77 11.84 13.33
N ASP A 104 8.12 11.25 12.32
CA ASP A 104 7.20 11.93 11.42
C ASP A 104 6.01 11.01 11.16
N LYS A 105 4.85 11.42 11.62
CA LYS A 105 3.63 10.62 11.50
C LYS A 105 3.04 10.55 10.10
N ARG A 106 3.60 11.26 9.11
CA ARG A 106 3.09 11.25 7.74
C ARG A 106 3.21 9.86 7.12
N ILE A 107 2.13 9.43 6.51
CA ILE A 107 2.04 8.15 5.83
C ILE A 107 1.17 8.27 4.58
N THR A 108 1.57 7.58 3.53
CA THR A 108 0.76 7.43 2.33
C THR A 108 0.51 5.95 2.08
N VAL A 109 -0.74 5.59 1.89
CA VAL A 109 -1.14 4.26 1.41
C VAL A 109 -1.64 4.39 -0.02
N MET A 110 -1.18 3.53 -0.92
CA MET A 110 -1.58 3.53 -2.33
C MET A 110 -2.15 2.17 -2.72
N PHE A 111 -3.26 2.21 -3.43
CA PHE A 111 -3.88 1.08 -4.11
C PHE A 111 -3.88 1.33 -5.61
N CYS A 112 -3.68 0.27 -6.39
CA CYS A 112 -3.77 0.30 -7.84
C CYS A 112 -4.70 -0.82 -8.29
N ALA A 113 -5.62 -0.53 -9.22
CA ALA A 113 -6.40 -1.56 -9.89
C ALA A 113 -5.49 -2.31 -10.87
N PHE A 114 -5.14 -3.56 -10.52
CA PHE A 114 -4.45 -4.47 -11.44
C PHE A 114 -5.43 -5.30 -12.25
N GLU A 115 -6.72 -5.27 -11.89
CA GLU A 115 -7.84 -5.93 -12.57
C GLU A 115 -8.99 -4.94 -12.74
N GLY A 116 -9.85 -5.17 -13.73
CA GLY A 116 -11.04 -4.37 -13.96
C GLY A 116 -10.76 -2.95 -14.45
N ASN A 117 -11.55 -1.98 -13.98
CA ASN A 117 -11.44 -0.59 -14.39
C ASN A 117 -10.20 0.08 -13.79
N PRO A 118 -9.42 0.85 -14.59
CA PRO A 118 -8.20 1.47 -14.13
C PRO A 118 -8.48 2.54 -13.05
N LEU A 119 -7.82 2.41 -11.91
CA LEU A 119 -7.90 3.38 -10.82
C LEU A 119 -6.63 3.31 -9.97
N ILE A 120 -6.08 4.46 -9.62
CA ILE A 120 -5.12 4.59 -8.53
C ILE A 120 -5.79 5.39 -7.43
N MET A 121 -5.70 4.89 -6.19
CA MET A 121 -6.16 5.61 -5.02
C MET A 121 -5.02 5.75 -4.01
N LYS A 122 -4.87 6.96 -3.47
CA LYS A 122 -3.93 7.26 -2.39
C LYS A 122 -4.68 7.78 -1.18
N ILE A 123 -4.31 7.28 -0.02
CA ILE A 123 -4.74 7.77 1.28
C ILE A 123 -3.54 8.48 1.90
N TYR A 124 -3.68 9.75 2.21
CA TYR A 124 -2.71 10.54 2.95
C TYR A 124 -3.20 10.71 4.37
N GLY A 125 -2.33 10.55 5.34
CA GLY A 125 -2.74 10.65 6.74
C GLY A 125 -1.59 10.64 7.73
N ARG A 126 -1.95 10.48 9.00
CA ARG A 126 -1.01 10.40 10.11
C ARG A 126 -1.14 9.06 10.81
N GLY A 127 -0.03 8.33 10.86
CA GLY A 127 0.03 6.98 11.42
C GLY A 127 0.62 6.93 12.82
N ARG A 128 0.25 5.89 13.57
CA ARG A 128 0.91 5.46 14.80
C ARG A 128 0.98 3.94 14.86
N SER A 129 2.06 3.41 15.41
CA SER A 129 2.19 1.97 15.66
C SER A 129 1.55 1.61 17.00
N ILE A 130 0.84 0.49 17.02
CA ILE A 130 0.25 -0.15 18.21
C ILE A 130 0.88 -1.54 18.31
N HIS A 131 1.48 -1.83 19.46
CA HIS A 131 2.16 -3.10 19.71
C HIS A 131 1.34 -4.03 20.62
N PRO A 132 1.60 -5.35 20.60
CA PRO A 132 1.02 -6.28 21.55
C PRO A 132 1.13 -5.77 22.99
N GLY A 133 0.06 -5.90 23.78
CA GLY A 133 -0.01 -5.44 25.16
C GLY A 133 -0.33 -3.95 25.35
N GLN A 134 -0.36 -3.16 24.27
CA GLN A 134 -0.80 -1.75 24.36
C GLN A 134 -2.34 -1.65 24.29
N PRO A 135 -2.92 -0.54 24.79
CA PRO A 135 -4.32 -0.22 24.56
C PRO A 135 -4.67 -0.32 23.07
N ASP A 136 -5.89 -0.68 22.76
CA ASP A 136 -6.44 -0.88 21.39
C ASP A 136 -5.91 -2.14 20.66
N TRP A 137 -4.80 -2.78 21.11
CA TRP A 137 -4.24 -3.92 20.41
C TRP A 137 -5.25 -5.07 20.25
N ASN A 138 -5.83 -5.54 21.36
CA ASN A 138 -6.69 -6.72 21.33
C ASN A 138 -7.95 -6.50 20.48
N GLU A 139 -8.54 -5.32 20.55
CA GLU A 139 -9.70 -4.94 19.77
C GLU A 139 -9.39 -4.92 18.27
N LEU A 140 -8.30 -4.29 17.89
CA LEU A 140 -7.90 -4.18 16.50
C LEU A 140 -7.40 -5.52 15.95
N ASP A 141 -6.58 -6.26 16.73
CA ASP A 141 -6.01 -7.53 16.30
C ASP A 141 -7.08 -8.58 16.00
N ALA A 142 -8.17 -8.60 16.76
CA ALA A 142 -9.30 -9.50 16.55
C ALA A 142 -10.02 -9.27 15.20
N ARG A 143 -9.83 -8.12 14.56
CA ARG A 143 -10.43 -7.79 13.27
C ARG A 143 -9.59 -8.25 12.07
N PHE A 144 -8.34 -8.64 12.28
CA PHE A 144 -7.46 -9.15 11.24
C PHE A 144 -7.39 -10.68 11.26
N PRO A 145 -7.17 -11.32 10.10
CA PRO A 145 -6.90 -12.76 10.07
C PRO A 145 -5.78 -13.15 11.04
N PRO A 146 -5.87 -14.32 11.69
CA PRO A 146 -4.82 -14.80 12.58
C PRO A 146 -3.52 -15.05 11.79
N HIS A 147 -2.40 -14.53 12.30
CA HIS A 147 -1.08 -14.74 11.72
C HIS A 147 -0.01 -14.66 12.83
N PRO A 148 0.84 -15.70 13.00
CA PRO A 148 1.83 -15.74 14.10
C PRO A 148 2.97 -14.72 13.93
N GLY A 149 3.11 -14.12 12.75
CA GLY A 149 4.11 -13.09 12.48
C GLY A 149 3.60 -11.66 12.61
N LYS A 150 2.46 -11.39 13.25
CA LYS A 150 1.99 -10.03 13.52
C LYS A 150 2.98 -9.32 14.44
N ARG A 151 3.44 -8.14 14.05
CA ARG A 151 4.43 -7.37 14.80
C ARG A 151 3.84 -6.13 15.43
N GLN A 152 3.13 -5.33 14.66
CA GLN A 152 2.37 -4.17 15.11
C GLN A 152 1.21 -3.89 14.16
N ILE A 153 0.23 -3.17 14.66
CA ILE A 153 -0.83 -2.56 13.86
C ILE A 153 -0.48 -1.10 13.65
N VAL A 154 -0.56 -0.62 12.43
CA VAL A 154 -0.45 0.81 12.12
C VAL A 154 -1.85 1.37 11.96
N LEU A 155 -2.25 2.24 12.87
CA LEU A 155 -3.50 2.99 12.83
C LEU A 155 -3.25 4.33 12.16
N ILE A 156 -4.11 4.72 11.22
CA ILE A 156 -3.95 5.92 10.39
C ILE A 156 -5.21 6.77 10.48
N GLU A 157 -5.04 8.01 10.87
CA GLU A 157 -6.03 9.07 10.73
C GLU A 157 -5.92 9.63 9.30
N VAL A 158 -7.02 9.54 8.54
CA VAL A 158 -7.07 9.97 7.13
C VAL A 158 -7.21 11.48 7.08
N GLU A 159 -6.29 12.15 6.41
CA GLU A 159 -6.32 13.60 6.15
C GLU A 159 -6.93 13.91 4.79
N SER A 160 -6.64 13.07 3.79
CA SER A 160 -7.24 13.20 2.45
C SER A 160 -7.11 11.91 1.65
N VAL A 161 -7.99 11.75 0.67
CA VAL A 161 -7.98 10.67 -0.32
C VAL A 161 -7.85 11.28 -1.70
N GLN A 162 -6.98 10.72 -2.53
CA GLN A 162 -6.81 11.12 -3.92
C GLN A 162 -7.11 9.94 -4.83
N THR A 163 -7.89 10.15 -5.87
CA THR A 163 -8.07 9.19 -6.96
C THR A 163 -7.49 9.73 -8.26
N SER A 164 -6.94 8.86 -9.10
CA SER A 164 -6.44 9.19 -10.44
C SER A 164 -6.74 8.03 -11.42
N CYS A 165 -6.63 8.28 -12.72
CA CYS A 165 -7.14 7.40 -13.76
C CYS A 165 -6.54 5.99 -13.76
N GLY A 166 -5.29 5.80 -13.39
CA GLY A 166 -4.67 4.45 -13.37
C GLY A 166 -4.34 3.84 -14.74
N GLU A 167 -4.55 4.54 -15.85
CA GLU A 167 -4.33 4.02 -17.21
C GLU A 167 -2.90 3.52 -17.49
N GLY A 168 -1.92 4.00 -16.72
CA GLY A 168 -0.53 3.53 -16.79
C GLY A 168 -0.24 2.27 -15.96
N VAL A 169 -1.22 1.76 -15.22
CA VAL A 169 -1.05 0.53 -14.43
C VAL A 169 -1.38 -0.67 -15.31
N PRO A 170 -0.44 -1.63 -15.48
CA PRO A 170 -0.70 -2.80 -16.29
C PRO A 170 -1.71 -3.74 -15.60
N LEU A 171 -2.39 -4.56 -16.40
CA LEU A 171 -3.26 -5.61 -15.90
C LEU A 171 -2.44 -6.83 -15.45
N PHE A 172 -2.82 -7.40 -14.31
CA PHE A 172 -2.30 -8.67 -13.80
C PHE A 172 -3.45 -9.54 -13.33
N ASP A 173 -3.34 -10.85 -13.55
CA ASP A 173 -4.25 -11.82 -12.96
C ASP A 173 -3.76 -12.20 -11.56
N TYR A 174 -4.64 -12.09 -10.56
CA TYR A 174 -4.35 -12.59 -9.22
C TYR A 174 -4.43 -14.12 -9.20
N VAL A 175 -3.35 -14.78 -8.85
CA VAL A 175 -3.31 -16.24 -8.76
C VAL A 175 -3.60 -16.71 -7.34
N GLN A 176 -2.82 -16.23 -6.37
CA GLN A 176 -2.97 -16.58 -4.95
C GLN A 176 -1.99 -15.79 -4.07
N ASP A 177 -2.24 -15.77 -2.77
CA ASP A 177 -1.26 -15.33 -1.78
C ASP A 177 -0.10 -16.32 -1.65
N ARG A 178 1.09 -15.80 -1.29
CA ARG A 178 2.26 -16.64 -0.98
C ARG A 178 2.17 -17.13 0.47
N ASN A 179 2.26 -18.42 0.72
CA ASN A 179 2.21 -18.99 2.07
C ASN A 179 3.57 -18.99 2.80
N ASN A 180 4.66 -18.57 2.14
CA ASN A 180 6.01 -18.73 2.67
C ASN A 180 6.22 -18.00 4.01
N LEU A 181 5.69 -16.78 4.16
CA LEU A 181 5.85 -16.01 5.40
C LEU A 181 5.08 -16.65 6.55
N LEU A 182 3.87 -17.13 6.29
CA LEU A 182 3.05 -17.84 7.26
C LEU A 182 3.76 -19.11 7.73
N GLN A 183 4.22 -19.96 6.80
CA GLN A 183 4.93 -21.20 7.14
C GLN A 183 6.24 -20.93 7.88
N TRP A 184 6.98 -19.88 7.47
CA TRP A 184 8.18 -19.48 8.19
C TRP A 184 7.86 -19.10 9.64
N ALA A 185 6.82 -18.31 9.88
CA ALA A 185 6.43 -17.89 11.23
C ALA A 185 5.95 -19.07 12.08
N ILE A 186 5.16 -20.00 11.51
CA ILE A 186 4.74 -21.24 12.17
C ILE A 186 5.96 -22.07 12.57
N ASN A 187 6.88 -22.30 11.63
CA ASN A 187 8.07 -23.11 11.88
C ASN A 187 9.03 -22.51 12.91
N LYS A 188 9.10 -21.18 12.98
CA LYS A 188 9.90 -20.46 13.99
C LYS A 188 9.29 -20.54 15.38
N GLY A 189 7.97 -20.66 15.49
CA GLY A 189 7.24 -20.53 16.73
C GLY A 189 7.33 -19.14 17.32
N GLU A 190 6.55 -18.89 18.35
CA GLU A 190 6.42 -17.57 18.99
C GLU A 190 7.78 -17.01 19.44
N GLN A 191 8.55 -17.79 20.20
CA GLN A 191 9.87 -17.37 20.68
C GLN A 191 10.87 -17.12 19.53
N GLY A 192 10.82 -17.94 18.48
CA GLY A 192 11.71 -17.77 17.34
C GLY A 192 11.38 -16.51 16.50
N VAL A 193 10.10 -16.15 16.41
CA VAL A 193 9.65 -14.90 15.79
C VAL A 193 10.08 -13.69 16.64
N ALA A 194 9.88 -13.76 17.97
CA ALA A 194 10.32 -12.70 18.89
C ALA A 194 11.84 -12.45 18.79
N ASN A 195 12.64 -13.52 18.85
CA ASN A 195 14.10 -13.43 18.71
C ASN A 195 14.53 -12.83 17.36
N TYR A 196 13.80 -13.16 16.29
CA TYR A 196 14.07 -12.57 14.97
C TYR A 196 13.76 -11.08 14.94
N GLN A 197 12.65 -10.66 15.52
CA GLN A 197 12.25 -9.25 15.60
C GLN A 197 13.25 -8.47 16.45
N ASP A 198 13.67 -9.00 17.58
CA ASP A 198 14.67 -8.38 18.45
C ASP A 198 16.00 -8.15 17.70
N LYS A 199 16.48 -9.14 16.98
CA LYS A 199 17.72 -9.05 16.23
C LYS A 199 17.66 -8.10 15.02
N ASN A 200 16.52 -8.05 14.29
CA ASN A 200 16.47 -7.45 12.96
C ASN A 200 15.54 -6.25 12.85
N ASN A 201 14.67 -5.99 13.85
CA ASN A 201 13.60 -5.03 13.71
C ASN A 201 13.63 -3.89 14.73
N ARG A 202 14.63 -3.83 15.62
CA ARG A 202 14.78 -2.75 16.60
C ARG A 202 15.26 -1.44 16.00
N LEU A 203 15.99 -1.52 14.89
CA LEU A 203 16.52 -0.35 14.20
C LEU A 203 16.07 -0.34 12.74
N THR A 204 15.90 0.85 12.18
CA THR A 204 15.74 1.08 10.73
C THR A 204 17.07 0.89 10.01
N ILE A 205 17.04 0.89 8.68
CA ILE A 205 18.27 0.87 7.86
C ILE A 205 19.19 2.07 8.13
N ASP A 206 18.63 3.18 8.60
CA ASP A 206 19.38 4.39 8.99
C ASP A 206 19.78 4.40 10.48
N GLY A 207 19.63 3.26 11.18
CA GLY A 207 20.03 3.10 12.60
C GLY A 207 19.11 3.77 13.60
N LYS A 208 17.90 4.16 13.22
CA LYS A 208 16.93 4.82 14.10
C LYS A 208 16.05 3.80 14.83
N PRO A 209 15.67 4.06 16.10
CA PRO A 209 14.79 3.17 16.85
C PRO A 209 13.43 2.98 16.15
N THR A 210 12.86 1.79 16.27
CA THR A 210 11.55 1.46 15.70
C THR A 210 10.42 1.45 16.74
N GLY A 211 10.77 1.61 18.04
CA GLY A 211 9.80 1.53 19.12
C GLY A 211 9.27 0.13 19.40
N LEU A 212 9.95 -0.91 18.90
CA LEU A 212 9.60 -2.29 19.23
C LEU A 212 9.75 -2.49 20.74
N PRO A 213 8.73 -2.99 21.46
CA PRO A 213 8.81 -3.27 22.91
C PRO A 213 9.92 -4.28 23.27
N ASP A 214 10.37 -4.22 24.51
CA ASP A 214 11.35 -5.18 25.08
C ASP A 214 10.72 -6.55 25.32
#